data_d35056b1eea5a4903bc53d8af67a8ad6
#
_entry.id   d35056b1eea5a4903bc53d8af67a8ad6
#
_cell.length_a   1.000
_cell.length_b   1.000
_cell.length_c   1.000
_cell.angle_alpha   90.00
_cell.angle_beta   90.00
_cell.angle_gamma   90.00
#
_symmetry.space_group_name_H-M   'P 1'
#
loop_
_entity.id
_entity.type
_entity.pdbx_description
1 polymer ?
#
loop_
_entity_poly.entity_id
_entity_poly.type
_entity_poly.pdbx_seq_one_letter_code
_entity_poly.pdbx_strand_id
1 'polypeptide(L)'
;MNMDDFFDRLLTVRFTDDRMGVDIIDQTLIPVEMKRIVLKTKEEVWEAIKKLRVRGAPAIGVSAACGLAVVARRIETADYDEFYKEFKEIKDYLASSRPTAVNLFWALNRMDDVAVKNKEKCVEEIKNILLDEAELIRTEDIAISRNIGEIGFGLIKELKKEGREVGILTHCNAGTLATAKYGTATAPMYIALEHGFKGDDMHVYCDETRPLLQGARLTSFELHNAGIKTTLQCDNMASILMKSGKIDIIFVGCDRVAANGDAANKIGTSGVAILAKHYGIPFYVCAPSSTIDMHTLTGKDIPIEQRDGEEITEMWYKARMAPEGVDVYNPAFDVTDNELITGIITEKGLCKAPYDKAFKELGIGGSLC
;
A
#
# COMPACT_ATOMS: atom_id res chain seq x y z
N MET A 1 20.17 4.45 14.23
CA MET A 1 20.06 3.25 13.34
C MET A 1 20.38 3.71 11.94
N ASN A 2 21.14 2.92 11.16
CA ASN A 2 21.32 3.21 9.73
C ASN A 2 20.01 2.90 9.00
N MET A 3 19.51 3.84 8.20
CA MET A 3 18.25 3.65 7.45
C MET A 3 18.36 2.54 6.40
N ASP A 4 19.56 2.34 5.82
CA ASP A 4 19.76 1.24 4.87
C ASP A 4 19.59 -0.11 5.55
N ASP A 5 20.20 -0.32 6.74
CA ASP A 5 20.05 -1.55 7.52
C ASP A 5 18.59 -1.79 7.95
N PHE A 6 17.85 -0.72 8.23
CA PHE A 6 16.43 -0.80 8.55
C PHE A 6 15.63 -1.28 7.34
N PHE A 7 15.83 -0.65 6.18
CA PHE A 7 15.10 -1.02 4.98
C PHE A 7 15.49 -2.41 4.47
N ASP A 8 16.76 -2.81 4.53
CA ASP A 8 17.19 -4.15 4.11
C ASP A 8 16.46 -5.26 4.87
N ARG A 9 16.18 -5.04 6.15
CA ARG A 9 15.38 -5.97 6.97
C ARG A 9 13.89 -5.93 6.64
N LEU A 10 13.35 -4.76 6.27
CA LEU A 10 11.91 -4.53 6.02
C LEU A 10 11.54 -4.47 4.54
N LEU A 11 12.45 -4.80 3.60
CA LEU A 11 12.05 -4.97 2.20
C LEU A 11 10.95 -6.00 2.10
N THR A 12 9.76 -5.57 1.69
CA THR A 12 8.55 -6.40 1.74
C THR A 12 8.62 -7.54 0.75
N VAL A 13 9.15 -7.28 -0.45
CA VAL A 13 9.25 -8.22 -1.56
C VAL A 13 10.58 -8.03 -2.27
N ARG A 14 11.29 -9.13 -2.54
CA ARG A 14 12.49 -9.15 -3.38
C ARG A 14 12.68 -10.53 -4.00
N PHE A 15 13.46 -10.62 -5.05
CA PHE A 15 13.95 -11.91 -5.51
C PHE A 15 14.98 -12.49 -4.54
N THR A 16 15.09 -13.82 -4.52
CA THR A 16 16.29 -14.50 -3.98
C THR A 16 17.50 -14.19 -4.87
N ASP A 17 18.73 -14.33 -4.35
CA ASP A 17 19.96 -14.01 -5.10
C ASP A 17 20.08 -14.77 -6.42
N ASP A 18 19.59 -16.02 -6.47
CA ASP A 18 19.54 -16.84 -7.66
C ASP A 18 18.35 -16.55 -8.59
N ARG A 19 17.46 -15.62 -8.17
CA ARG A 19 16.21 -15.27 -8.85
C ARG A 19 15.29 -16.49 -9.10
N MET A 20 15.38 -17.54 -8.25
CA MET A 20 14.56 -18.74 -8.31
C MET A 20 13.43 -18.76 -7.29
N GLY A 21 13.27 -17.70 -6.52
CA GLY A 21 12.23 -17.51 -5.53
C GLY A 21 11.90 -16.05 -5.28
N VAL A 22 10.74 -15.81 -4.71
CA VAL A 22 10.32 -14.48 -4.20
C VAL A 22 10.41 -14.54 -2.68
N ASP A 23 11.28 -13.72 -2.10
CA ASP A 23 11.46 -13.60 -0.67
C ASP A 23 10.55 -12.48 -0.14
N ILE A 24 9.60 -12.83 0.72
CA ILE A 24 8.64 -11.89 1.33
C ILE A 24 8.67 -11.95 2.86
N ILE A 25 8.21 -10.88 3.49
CA ILE A 25 7.90 -10.88 4.94
C ILE A 25 6.50 -11.46 5.15
N ASP A 26 6.37 -12.47 6.00
CA ASP A 26 5.05 -12.97 6.41
C ASP A 26 4.40 -12.01 7.42
N GLN A 27 3.56 -11.12 6.90
CA GLN A 27 2.92 -10.08 7.69
C GLN A 27 1.83 -10.60 8.64
N THR A 28 1.42 -11.86 8.50
CA THR A 28 0.45 -12.47 9.41
C THR A 28 1.03 -12.72 10.81
N LEU A 29 2.35 -12.81 10.92
CA LEU A 29 3.07 -13.06 12.16
C LEU A 29 3.45 -11.79 12.92
N ILE A 30 3.48 -10.63 12.25
CA ILE A 30 3.82 -9.34 12.86
C ILE A 30 2.69 -8.90 13.82
N PRO A 31 3.00 -8.33 15.00
CA PRO A 31 4.31 -7.91 15.50
C PRO A 31 5.06 -8.96 16.31
N VAL A 32 4.49 -10.16 16.51
CA VAL A 32 5.05 -11.18 17.42
C VAL A 32 6.35 -11.78 16.85
N GLU A 33 6.37 -12.03 15.56
CA GLU A 33 7.52 -12.58 14.85
C GLU A 33 7.70 -11.89 13.50
N MET A 34 8.92 -11.51 13.18
CA MET A 34 9.29 -11.05 11.83
C MET A 34 9.98 -12.21 11.11
N LYS A 35 9.24 -12.89 10.26
CA LYS A 35 9.70 -14.05 9.51
C LYS A 35 9.65 -13.78 8.01
N ARG A 36 10.72 -14.17 7.33
CA ARG A 36 10.74 -14.18 5.87
C ARG A 36 10.45 -15.58 5.36
N ILE A 37 9.75 -15.66 4.25
CA ILE A 37 9.44 -16.91 3.55
C ILE A 37 9.75 -16.75 2.06
N VAL A 38 10.18 -17.84 1.42
CA VAL A 38 10.52 -17.86 -0.01
C VAL A 38 9.43 -18.61 -0.76
N LEU A 39 8.80 -17.93 -1.71
CA LEU A 39 7.75 -18.46 -2.58
C LEU A 39 8.37 -18.95 -3.89
N LYS A 40 8.06 -20.16 -4.31
CA LYS A 40 8.65 -20.81 -5.49
C LYS A 40 7.63 -21.37 -6.46
N THR A 41 6.39 -21.59 -6.03
CA THR A 41 5.31 -22.15 -6.84
C THR A 41 4.14 -21.20 -6.96
N LYS A 42 3.27 -21.40 -7.94
CA LYS A 42 2.08 -20.57 -8.11
C LYS A 42 1.12 -20.68 -6.91
N GLU A 43 1.06 -21.86 -6.29
CA GLU A 43 0.23 -22.12 -5.12
C GLU A 43 0.72 -21.33 -3.91
N GLU A 44 2.04 -21.28 -3.68
CA GLU A 44 2.66 -20.50 -2.59
C GLU A 44 2.42 -19.00 -2.80
N VAL A 45 2.59 -18.48 -4.03
CA VAL A 45 2.32 -17.07 -4.35
C VAL A 45 0.83 -16.74 -4.17
N TRP A 46 -0.05 -17.59 -4.68
CA TRP A 46 -1.50 -17.43 -4.53
C TRP A 46 -1.92 -17.40 -3.06
N GLU A 47 -1.43 -18.37 -2.28
CA GLU A 47 -1.73 -18.47 -0.84
C GLU A 47 -1.20 -17.26 -0.07
N ALA A 48 0.01 -16.80 -0.35
CA ALA A 48 0.61 -15.64 0.30
C ALA A 48 -0.24 -14.36 0.08
N ILE A 49 -0.80 -14.16 -1.12
CA ILE A 49 -1.69 -13.04 -1.42
C ILE A 49 -3.07 -13.25 -0.77
N LYS A 50 -3.64 -14.45 -0.91
CA LYS A 50 -4.98 -14.79 -0.38
C LYS A 50 -5.05 -14.69 1.13
N LYS A 51 -4.02 -15.18 1.82
CA LYS A 51 -3.94 -15.22 3.29
C LYS A 51 -3.34 -13.94 3.90
N LEU A 52 -3.09 -12.91 3.07
CA LEU A 52 -2.52 -11.63 3.51
C LEU A 52 -1.12 -11.76 4.14
N ARG A 53 -0.32 -12.79 3.77
CA ARG A 53 1.10 -12.83 4.12
C ARG A 53 1.85 -11.67 3.48
N VAL A 54 1.43 -11.28 2.28
CA VAL A 54 1.73 -10.01 1.64
C VAL A 54 0.43 -9.28 1.36
N ARG A 55 0.35 -8.00 1.71
CA ARG A 55 -0.84 -7.16 1.59
C ARG A 55 -0.45 -5.70 1.27
N GLY A 56 -1.46 -4.87 0.95
CA GLY A 56 -1.27 -3.53 0.40
C GLY A 56 -1.25 -3.57 -1.13
N ALA A 57 -1.97 -2.62 -1.74
CA ALA A 57 -2.19 -2.65 -3.19
C ALA A 57 -0.90 -2.73 -4.00
N PRO A 58 0.15 -1.90 -3.77
CA PRO A 58 1.41 -1.99 -4.49
C PRO A 58 2.17 -3.29 -4.22
N ALA A 59 2.32 -3.70 -2.95
CA ALA A 59 3.07 -4.91 -2.59
C ALA A 59 2.46 -6.19 -3.18
N ILE A 60 1.13 -6.25 -3.29
CA ILE A 60 0.43 -7.36 -3.96
C ILE A 60 0.80 -7.40 -5.45
N GLY A 61 0.78 -6.25 -6.14
CA GLY A 61 1.17 -6.16 -7.55
C GLY A 61 2.62 -6.59 -7.78
N VAL A 62 3.55 -6.06 -7.00
CA VAL A 62 4.99 -6.44 -7.07
C VAL A 62 5.18 -7.92 -6.79
N SER A 63 4.52 -8.47 -5.76
CA SER A 63 4.62 -9.90 -5.42
C SER A 63 4.08 -10.80 -6.52
N ALA A 64 2.99 -10.40 -7.16
CA ALA A 64 2.39 -11.14 -8.25
C ALA A 64 3.27 -11.14 -9.51
N ALA A 65 3.85 -10.00 -9.87
CA ALA A 65 4.78 -9.89 -10.99
C ALA A 65 6.03 -10.75 -10.75
N CYS A 66 6.67 -10.62 -9.58
CA CYS A 66 7.83 -11.42 -9.21
C CYS A 66 7.49 -12.92 -9.15
N GLY A 67 6.34 -13.26 -8.57
CA GLY A 67 5.86 -14.64 -8.50
C GLY A 67 5.60 -15.25 -9.86
N LEU A 68 4.92 -14.53 -10.75
CA LEU A 68 4.66 -14.96 -12.13
C LEU A 68 5.97 -15.19 -12.89
N ALA A 69 6.95 -14.28 -12.76
CA ALA A 69 8.26 -14.41 -13.41
C ALA A 69 9.04 -15.65 -12.91
N VAL A 70 9.07 -15.85 -11.58
CA VAL A 70 9.75 -17.02 -10.95
C VAL A 70 9.11 -18.34 -11.36
N VAL A 71 7.80 -18.40 -11.43
CA VAL A 71 7.08 -19.62 -11.83
C VAL A 71 7.24 -19.87 -13.33
N ALA A 72 7.13 -18.82 -14.16
CA ALA A 72 7.33 -18.90 -15.61
C ALA A 72 8.73 -19.40 -15.99
N ARG A 73 9.76 -19.08 -15.19
CA ARG A 73 11.13 -19.58 -15.40
C ARG A 73 11.22 -21.11 -15.37
N ARG A 74 10.29 -21.80 -14.69
CA ARG A 74 10.27 -23.26 -14.55
C ARG A 74 9.51 -24.00 -15.66
N ILE A 75 8.88 -23.28 -16.56
CA ILE A 75 8.20 -23.89 -17.71
C ILE A 75 9.25 -24.54 -18.63
N GLU A 76 9.16 -25.84 -18.86
CA GLU A 76 10.14 -26.61 -19.61
C GLU A 76 9.68 -26.80 -21.07
N THR A 77 9.82 -25.78 -21.89
CA THR A 77 9.60 -25.83 -23.33
C THR A 77 10.46 -24.82 -24.07
N ALA A 78 10.76 -25.07 -25.34
CA ALA A 78 11.39 -24.11 -26.25
C ALA A 78 10.38 -23.49 -27.23
N ASP A 79 9.15 -24.03 -27.26
CA ASP A 79 8.07 -23.53 -28.12
C ASP A 79 7.33 -22.39 -27.44
N TYR A 80 7.14 -21.27 -28.16
CA TYR A 80 6.47 -20.09 -27.60
C TYR A 80 5.00 -20.35 -27.29
N ASP A 81 4.27 -21.04 -28.14
CA ASP A 81 2.82 -21.22 -27.97
C ASP A 81 2.53 -22.11 -26.75
N GLU A 82 3.35 -23.15 -26.55
CA GLU A 82 3.29 -23.98 -25.34
C GLU A 82 3.65 -23.19 -24.09
N PHE A 83 4.74 -22.42 -24.13
CA PHE A 83 5.17 -21.53 -23.05
C PHE A 83 4.06 -20.53 -22.68
N TYR A 84 3.53 -19.83 -23.68
CA TYR A 84 2.54 -18.78 -23.45
C TYR A 84 1.22 -19.34 -22.90
N LYS A 85 0.82 -20.51 -23.35
CA LYS A 85 -0.36 -21.20 -22.81
C LYS A 85 -0.20 -21.46 -21.32
N GLU A 86 0.91 -22.06 -20.89
CA GLU A 86 1.16 -22.36 -19.47
C GLU A 86 1.34 -21.08 -18.66
N PHE A 87 2.07 -20.11 -19.18
CA PHE A 87 2.23 -18.78 -18.58
C PHE A 87 0.88 -18.12 -18.29
N LYS A 88 -0.06 -18.17 -19.24
CA LYS A 88 -1.39 -17.61 -19.10
C LYS A 88 -2.23 -18.34 -18.05
N GLU A 89 -2.14 -19.67 -17.98
CA GLU A 89 -2.79 -20.47 -16.93
C GLU A 89 -2.28 -20.07 -15.54
N ILE A 90 -0.97 -19.83 -15.38
CA ILE A 90 -0.36 -19.35 -14.13
C ILE A 90 -0.87 -17.95 -13.80
N LYS A 91 -0.86 -17.03 -14.77
CA LYS A 91 -1.36 -15.67 -14.61
C LYS A 91 -2.81 -15.66 -14.11
N ASP A 92 -3.70 -16.42 -14.76
CA ASP A 92 -5.11 -16.47 -14.42
C ASP A 92 -5.32 -17.10 -13.03
N TYR A 93 -4.53 -18.10 -12.67
CA TYR A 93 -4.53 -18.68 -11.33
C TYR A 93 -4.16 -17.64 -10.27
N LEU A 94 -3.07 -16.89 -10.46
CA LEU A 94 -2.66 -15.83 -9.54
C LEU A 94 -3.71 -14.72 -9.43
N ALA A 95 -4.33 -14.31 -10.54
CA ALA A 95 -5.40 -13.32 -10.58
C ALA A 95 -6.61 -13.71 -9.70
N SER A 96 -6.90 -15.02 -9.59
CA SER A 96 -8.00 -15.53 -8.76
C SER A 96 -7.81 -15.35 -7.26
N SER A 97 -6.60 -15.04 -6.80
CA SER A 97 -6.29 -14.88 -5.36
C SER A 97 -7.07 -13.71 -4.74
N ARG A 98 -7.21 -12.59 -5.48
CA ARG A 98 -7.98 -11.41 -5.05
C ARG A 98 -8.65 -10.71 -6.25
N PRO A 99 -9.86 -11.14 -6.65
CA PRO A 99 -10.52 -10.67 -7.86
C PRO A 99 -10.82 -9.16 -7.93
N THR A 100 -10.78 -8.45 -6.81
CA THR A 100 -11.05 -7.00 -6.71
C THR A 100 -9.78 -6.14 -6.61
N ALA A 101 -8.59 -6.75 -6.55
CA ALA A 101 -7.33 -6.03 -6.34
C ALA A 101 -6.78 -5.45 -7.65
N VAL A 102 -7.03 -4.17 -7.92
CA VAL A 102 -6.65 -3.48 -9.17
C VAL A 102 -5.16 -3.63 -9.49
N ASN A 103 -4.27 -3.42 -8.53
CA ASN A 103 -2.82 -3.51 -8.75
C ASN A 103 -2.34 -4.93 -9.07
N LEU A 104 -3.04 -5.97 -8.59
CA LEU A 104 -2.78 -7.36 -8.96
C LEU A 104 -2.96 -7.56 -10.48
N PHE A 105 -4.11 -7.14 -10.99
CA PHE A 105 -4.42 -7.26 -12.41
C PHE A 105 -3.52 -6.39 -13.27
N TRP A 106 -3.23 -5.16 -12.82
CA TRP A 106 -2.31 -4.26 -13.52
C TRP A 106 -0.92 -4.90 -13.70
N ALA A 107 -0.34 -5.43 -12.63
CA ALA A 107 0.98 -6.05 -12.67
C ALA A 107 0.99 -7.31 -13.55
N LEU A 108 0.00 -8.19 -13.39
CA LEU A 108 -0.11 -9.42 -14.19
C LEU A 108 -0.34 -9.12 -15.68
N ASN A 109 -1.13 -8.10 -16.02
CA ASN A 109 -1.36 -7.68 -17.41
C ASN A 109 -0.10 -7.05 -18.01
N ARG A 110 0.65 -6.25 -17.27
CA ARG A 110 1.92 -5.70 -17.71
C ARG A 110 2.93 -6.82 -18.04
N MET A 111 2.99 -7.86 -17.22
CA MET A 111 3.82 -9.04 -17.48
C MET A 111 3.36 -9.79 -18.74
N ASP A 112 2.07 -9.92 -18.96
CA ASP A 112 1.47 -10.53 -20.14
C ASP A 112 1.82 -9.76 -21.42
N ASP A 113 1.66 -8.44 -21.41
CA ASP A 113 2.03 -7.56 -22.51
C ASP A 113 3.50 -7.70 -22.89
N VAL A 114 4.39 -7.87 -21.90
CA VAL A 114 5.82 -8.09 -22.12
C VAL A 114 6.08 -9.44 -22.78
N ALA A 115 5.40 -10.50 -22.34
CA ALA A 115 5.51 -11.83 -22.97
C ALA A 115 5.08 -11.78 -24.44
N VAL A 116 3.93 -11.13 -24.73
CA VAL A 116 3.39 -10.99 -26.10
C VAL A 116 4.29 -10.14 -27.00
N LYS A 117 4.82 -9.03 -26.49
CA LYS A 117 5.73 -8.14 -27.25
C LYS A 117 7.03 -8.83 -27.66
N ASN A 118 7.45 -9.84 -26.93
CA ASN A 118 8.71 -10.54 -27.18
C ASN A 118 8.53 -11.93 -27.82
N LYS A 119 7.37 -12.27 -28.35
CA LYS A 119 7.02 -13.59 -28.91
C LYS A 119 7.97 -14.16 -29.96
N GLU A 120 8.70 -13.27 -30.67
CA GLU A 120 9.67 -13.68 -31.69
C GLU A 120 11.05 -14.08 -31.12
N LYS A 121 11.25 -13.94 -29.81
CA LYS A 121 12.49 -14.33 -29.14
C LYS A 121 12.41 -15.78 -28.68
N CYS A 122 13.57 -16.39 -28.37
CA CYS A 122 13.55 -17.72 -27.77
C CYS A 122 12.98 -17.65 -26.34
N VAL A 123 12.35 -18.75 -25.88
CA VAL A 123 11.66 -18.82 -24.59
C VAL A 123 12.58 -18.45 -23.42
N GLU A 124 13.85 -18.84 -23.45
CA GLU A 124 14.81 -18.50 -22.38
C GLU A 124 15.10 -16.99 -22.33
N GLU A 125 15.12 -16.29 -23.45
CA GLU A 125 15.22 -14.83 -23.47
C GLU A 125 13.95 -14.18 -22.90
N ILE A 126 12.77 -14.69 -23.24
CA ILE A 126 11.49 -14.19 -22.72
C ILE A 126 11.45 -14.33 -21.20
N LYS A 127 11.84 -15.50 -20.66
CA LYS A 127 11.91 -15.73 -19.21
C LYS A 127 12.82 -14.73 -18.49
N ASN A 128 13.97 -14.40 -19.06
CA ASN A 128 14.89 -13.43 -18.50
C ASN A 128 14.29 -12.01 -18.56
N ILE A 129 13.67 -11.63 -19.68
CA ILE A 129 12.96 -10.35 -19.84
C ILE A 129 11.84 -10.22 -18.81
N LEU A 130 11.08 -11.27 -18.55
CA LEU A 130 10.03 -11.27 -17.53
C LEU A 130 10.58 -11.05 -16.12
N LEU A 131 11.73 -11.65 -15.77
CA LEU A 131 12.40 -11.41 -14.50
C LEU A 131 12.87 -9.94 -14.37
N ASP A 132 13.41 -9.38 -15.44
CA ASP A 132 13.88 -7.99 -15.46
C ASP A 132 12.70 -7.02 -15.39
N GLU A 133 11.59 -7.32 -16.05
CA GLU A 133 10.36 -6.51 -15.96
C GLU A 133 9.76 -6.53 -14.57
N ALA A 134 9.72 -7.68 -13.91
CA ALA A 134 9.23 -7.77 -12.53
C ALA A 134 10.12 -6.99 -11.55
N GLU A 135 11.45 -7.00 -11.75
CA GLU A 135 12.37 -6.15 -10.98
C GLU A 135 12.17 -4.66 -11.30
N LEU A 136 11.87 -4.31 -12.56
CA LEU A 136 11.53 -2.94 -12.95
C LEU A 136 10.25 -2.48 -12.24
N ILE A 137 9.19 -3.29 -12.20
CA ILE A 137 7.96 -3.00 -11.46
C ILE A 137 8.27 -2.72 -9.98
N ARG A 138 9.14 -3.53 -9.36
CA ARG A 138 9.55 -3.34 -7.97
C ARG A 138 10.33 -2.04 -7.76
N THR A 139 11.26 -1.71 -8.63
CA THR A 139 12.08 -0.50 -8.51
C THR A 139 11.30 0.77 -8.83
N GLU A 140 10.35 0.71 -9.75
CA GLU A 140 9.39 1.79 -10.02
C GLU A 140 8.52 2.07 -8.78
N ASP A 141 8.00 1.04 -8.11
CA ASP A 141 7.23 1.20 -6.88
C ASP A 141 8.04 1.90 -5.78
N ILE A 142 9.33 1.54 -5.63
CA ILE A 142 10.25 2.22 -4.71
C ILE A 142 10.43 3.70 -5.07
N ALA A 143 10.63 4.01 -6.34
CA ALA A 143 10.81 5.39 -6.81
C ALA A 143 9.54 6.23 -6.62
N ILE A 144 8.37 5.66 -6.93
CA ILE A 144 7.06 6.28 -6.72
C ILE A 144 6.88 6.61 -5.23
N SER A 145 7.08 5.63 -4.37
CA SER A 145 6.94 5.80 -2.92
C SER A 145 7.90 6.83 -2.37
N ARG A 146 9.16 6.85 -2.85
CA ARG A 146 10.16 7.85 -2.48
C ARG A 146 9.72 9.26 -2.87
N ASN A 147 9.23 9.46 -4.10
CA ASN A 147 8.81 10.78 -4.58
C ASN A 147 7.60 11.32 -3.79
N ILE A 148 6.62 10.46 -3.47
CA ILE A 148 5.53 10.80 -2.56
C ILE A 148 6.10 11.26 -1.21
N GLY A 149 7.11 10.54 -0.71
CA GLY A 149 7.79 10.87 0.53
C GLY A 149 8.48 12.24 0.52
N GLU A 150 9.20 12.58 -0.56
CA GLU A 150 9.87 13.89 -0.70
C GLU A 150 8.88 15.06 -0.67
N ILE A 151 7.74 14.92 -1.37
CA ILE A 151 6.70 15.95 -1.38
C ILE A 151 6.06 16.09 0.00
N GLY A 152 5.70 14.98 0.63
CA GLY A 152 5.13 14.97 1.97
C GLY A 152 6.10 15.45 3.04
N PHE A 153 7.40 15.15 2.92
CA PHE A 153 8.45 15.69 3.79
C PHE A 153 8.51 17.22 3.73
N GLY A 154 8.35 17.81 2.54
CA GLY A 154 8.24 19.27 2.40
C GLY A 154 7.21 19.86 3.34
N LEU A 155 6.03 19.23 3.47
CA LEU A 155 4.97 19.67 4.37
C LEU A 155 5.36 19.48 5.85
N ILE A 156 6.00 18.39 6.21
CA ILE A 156 6.51 18.16 7.58
C ILE A 156 7.54 19.23 7.94
N LYS A 157 8.45 19.54 7.02
CA LYS A 157 9.52 20.53 7.22
C LYS A 157 8.94 21.93 7.48
N GLU A 158 7.88 22.33 6.77
CA GLU A 158 7.21 23.62 6.98
C GLU A 158 6.57 23.73 8.38
N LEU A 159 6.11 22.63 8.95
CA LEU A 159 5.47 22.57 10.27
C LEU A 159 6.48 22.51 11.41
N LYS A 160 7.73 22.10 11.15
CA LYS A 160 8.78 21.96 12.17
C LYS A 160 9.14 23.30 12.77
N LYS A 161 9.03 23.39 14.09
CA LYS A 161 9.46 24.55 14.90
C LYS A 161 10.56 24.10 15.86
N GLU A 162 11.44 25.03 16.22
CA GLU A 162 12.49 24.77 17.20
C GLU A 162 11.87 24.36 18.56
N GLY A 163 12.40 23.29 19.14
CA GLY A 163 11.95 22.77 20.43
C GLY A 163 10.59 22.08 20.44
N ARG A 164 9.95 21.90 19.26
CA ARG A 164 8.66 21.21 19.14
C ARG A 164 8.71 20.08 18.12
N GLU A 165 8.20 18.90 18.51
CA GLU A 165 7.95 17.79 17.59
C GLU A 165 6.75 18.11 16.66
N VAL A 166 6.76 17.55 15.45
CA VAL A 166 5.61 17.60 14.53
C VAL A 166 4.70 16.41 14.84
N GLY A 167 3.47 16.69 15.23
CA GLY A 167 2.44 15.68 15.49
C GLY A 167 1.80 15.19 14.21
N ILE A 168 1.94 13.92 13.91
CA ILE A 168 1.42 13.30 12.68
C ILE A 168 0.45 12.21 13.06
N LEU A 169 -0.75 12.18 12.45
CA LEU A 169 -1.67 11.05 12.60
C LEU A 169 -1.73 10.26 11.30
N THR A 170 -1.81 8.95 11.42
CA THR A 170 -2.02 8.05 10.28
C THR A 170 -3.01 6.94 10.64
N HIS A 171 -3.69 6.41 9.61
CA HIS A 171 -4.70 5.37 9.74
C HIS A 171 -4.38 4.20 8.81
N CYS A 172 -4.62 2.98 9.27
CA CYS A 172 -4.30 1.73 8.57
C CYS A 172 -2.78 1.50 8.42
N ASN A 173 -2.37 0.77 7.40
CA ASN A 173 -0.99 0.60 7.01
C ASN A 173 -0.81 0.90 5.52
N ALA A 174 -0.29 2.06 5.23
CA ALA A 174 0.23 2.47 3.94
C ALA A 174 1.75 2.75 4.07
N GLY A 175 2.43 1.86 4.77
CA GLY A 175 3.84 1.90 5.08
C GLY A 175 4.67 0.96 4.21
N THR A 176 5.93 0.74 4.61
CA THR A 176 6.89 -0.13 3.92
C THR A 176 6.30 -1.51 3.64
N LEU A 177 5.56 -2.08 4.59
CA LEU A 177 4.93 -3.39 4.44
C LEU A 177 3.78 -3.43 3.41
N ALA A 178 3.29 -2.28 2.95
CA ALA A 178 2.24 -2.18 1.93
C ALA A 178 2.77 -1.92 0.51
N THR A 179 4.06 -1.66 0.36
CA THR A 179 4.77 -1.35 -0.89
C THR A 179 6.05 -2.19 -0.99
N ALA A 180 6.88 -1.97 -1.99
CA ALA A 180 8.22 -2.58 -2.03
C ALA A 180 9.18 -1.95 -0.99
N LYS A 181 9.06 -0.60 -0.76
CA LYS A 181 9.87 0.16 0.21
C LYS A 181 9.19 1.51 0.50
N TYR A 182 9.43 2.12 1.64
CA TYR A 182 8.95 3.43 2.12
C TYR A 182 7.46 3.52 2.48
N GLY A 183 6.57 2.82 1.79
CA GLY A 183 5.14 3.09 1.89
C GLY A 183 4.71 4.33 1.10
N THR A 184 3.45 4.72 1.26
CA THR A 184 2.94 5.98 0.71
C THR A 184 2.71 7.01 1.83
N ALA A 185 1.85 6.71 2.80
CA ALA A 185 1.57 7.61 3.92
C ALA A 185 2.72 7.70 4.94
N THR A 186 3.55 6.66 5.09
CA THR A 186 4.72 6.69 5.98
C THR A 186 5.98 7.20 5.29
N ALA A 187 6.02 7.23 3.96
CA ALA A 187 7.17 7.70 3.20
C ALA A 187 7.67 9.09 3.64
N PRO A 188 6.81 10.10 3.87
CA PRO A 188 7.26 11.42 4.34
C PRO A 188 8.09 11.36 5.63
N MET A 189 7.76 10.43 6.53
CA MET A 189 8.43 10.26 7.81
C MET A 189 9.81 9.62 7.64
N TYR A 190 9.96 8.62 6.77
CA TYR A 190 11.24 7.99 6.46
C TYR A 190 12.16 8.94 5.70
N ILE A 191 11.62 9.69 4.74
CA ILE A 191 12.38 10.72 4.03
C ILE A 191 12.85 11.82 4.99
N ALA A 192 12.04 12.19 5.99
CA ALA A 192 12.48 13.13 7.02
C ALA A 192 13.72 12.61 7.77
N LEU A 193 13.78 11.32 8.12
CA LEU A 193 14.97 10.72 8.73
C LEU A 193 16.18 10.75 7.78
N GLU A 194 16.00 10.45 6.50
CA GLU A 194 17.07 10.54 5.49
C GLU A 194 17.61 11.98 5.33
N HIS A 195 16.74 12.98 5.50
CA HIS A 195 17.11 14.41 5.50
C HIS A 195 17.62 14.92 6.86
N GLY A 196 17.92 14.04 7.80
CA GLY A 196 18.58 14.37 9.07
C GLY A 196 17.65 14.74 10.22
N PHE A 197 16.32 14.59 10.06
CA PHE A 197 15.41 14.65 11.20
C PHE A 197 15.71 13.48 12.15
N LYS A 198 15.57 13.73 13.43
CA LYS A 198 15.62 12.67 14.43
C LYS A 198 14.24 12.07 14.64
N GLY A 199 14.19 10.85 15.18
CA GLY A 199 12.93 10.18 15.42
C GLY A 199 12.00 10.90 16.40
N ASP A 200 12.54 11.74 17.29
CA ASP A 200 11.81 12.59 18.23
C ASP A 200 11.52 14.01 17.71
N ASP A 201 11.95 14.35 16.49
CA ASP A 201 11.47 15.56 15.80
C ASP A 201 10.04 15.43 15.31
N MET A 202 9.55 14.18 15.23
CA MET A 202 8.19 13.81 14.86
C MET A 202 7.58 12.93 15.94
N HIS A 203 6.27 13.08 16.17
CA HIS A 203 5.49 12.15 16.98
C HIS A 203 4.35 11.60 16.15
N VAL A 204 4.42 10.32 15.79
CA VAL A 204 3.42 9.69 14.96
C VAL A 204 2.40 8.96 15.81
N TYR A 205 1.13 9.30 15.63
CA TYR A 205 -0.01 8.66 16.26
C TYR A 205 -0.65 7.71 15.24
N CYS A 206 -0.74 6.43 15.58
CA CYS A 206 -1.30 5.40 14.72
C CYS A 206 -2.65 4.95 15.27
N ASP A 207 -3.71 5.13 14.50
CA ASP A 207 -4.98 4.49 14.77
C ASP A 207 -4.81 2.97 14.64
N GLU A 208 -5.37 2.19 15.59
CA GLU A 208 -5.24 0.72 15.55
C GLU A 208 -5.85 0.09 14.30
N THR A 209 -6.86 0.72 13.72
CA THR A 209 -7.56 0.33 12.49
C THR A 209 -8.30 -1.00 12.65
N ARG A 210 -9.41 -0.96 13.37
CA ARG A 210 -10.33 -2.11 13.44
C ARG A 210 -10.93 -2.40 12.05
N PRO A 211 -11.32 -3.68 11.73
CA PRO A 211 -11.14 -4.86 12.58
C PRO A 211 -9.79 -5.55 12.45
N LEU A 212 -9.02 -5.36 11.35
CA LEU A 212 -7.81 -6.14 11.04
C LEU A 212 -6.54 -5.63 11.74
N LEU A 213 -6.61 -4.51 12.47
CA LEU A 213 -5.54 -3.94 13.29
C LEU A 213 -4.24 -3.63 12.52
N GLN A 214 -4.35 -3.17 11.27
CA GLN A 214 -3.17 -2.85 10.45
C GLN A 214 -2.33 -1.73 11.05
N GLY A 215 -2.98 -0.71 11.64
CA GLY A 215 -2.27 0.37 12.32
C GLY A 215 -1.54 -0.12 13.56
N ALA A 216 -2.20 -0.97 14.36
CA ALA A 216 -1.61 -1.54 15.57
C ALA A 216 -0.48 -2.52 15.25
N ARG A 217 -0.72 -3.44 14.31
CA ARG A 217 0.20 -4.55 14.06
C ARG A 217 1.36 -4.18 13.14
N LEU A 218 1.10 -3.39 12.13
CA LEU A 218 2.05 -3.13 11.04
C LEU A 218 2.64 -1.73 11.11
N THR A 219 1.82 -0.66 11.11
CA THR A 219 2.32 0.72 11.08
C THR A 219 3.10 1.07 12.35
N SER A 220 2.55 0.76 13.52
CA SER A 220 3.29 1.03 14.77
C SER A 220 4.58 0.22 14.87
N PHE A 221 4.57 -1.02 14.36
CA PHE A 221 5.74 -1.88 14.32
C PHE A 221 6.85 -1.29 13.42
N GLU A 222 6.54 -0.91 12.19
CA GLU A 222 7.57 -0.40 11.28
C GLU A 222 8.11 0.96 11.69
N LEU A 223 7.27 1.90 12.14
CA LEU A 223 7.70 3.22 12.60
C LEU A 223 8.53 3.15 13.88
N HIS A 224 8.10 2.32 14.85
CA HIS A 224 8.87 2.10 16.08
C HIS A 224 10.26 1.50 15.78
N ASN A 225 10.32 0.50 14.89
CA ASN A 225 11.60 -0.11 14.48
C ASN A 225 12.48 0.85 13.67
N ALA A 226 11.92 1.87 13.02
CA ALA A 226 12.68 2.97 12.39
C ALA A 226 13.23 4.00 13.40
N GLY A 227 12.90 3.85 14.69
CA GLY A 227 13.29 4.80 15.74
C GLY A 227 12.45 6.07 15.75
N ILE A 228 11.30 6.10 15.08
CA ILE A 228 10.35 7.22 15.11
C ILE A 228 9.51 7.12 16.39
N LYS A 229 9.36 8.24 17.10
CA LYS A 229 8.48 8.31 18.26
C LYS A 229 7.05 8.02 17.84
N THR A 230 6.50 6.92 18.35
CA THR A 230 5.22 6.36 17.90
C THR A 230 4.29 6.11 19.06
N THR A 231 3.03 6.48 18.92
CA THR A 231 1.95 6.18 19.88
C THR A 231 0.82 5.45 19.16
N LEU A 232 0.46 4.30 19.66
CA LEU A 232 -0.72 3.54 19.24
C LEU A 232 -1.95 4.02 20.01
N GLN A 233 -3.08 4.15 19.32
CA GLN A 233 -4.37 4.49 19.91
C GLN A 233 -5.52 3.69 19.30
N CYS A 234 -6.66 3.62 19.99
CA CYS A 234 -7.89 3.13 19.39
C CYS A 234 -8.44 4.15 18.39
N ASP A 235 -9.14 3.68 17.36
CA ASP A 235 -9.64 4.52 16.25
C ASP A 235 -10.51 5.69 16.74
N ASN A 236 -11.28 5.49 17.82
CA ASN A 236 -12.16 6.51 18.39
C ASN A 236 -11.44 7.56 19.25
N MET A 237 -10.11 7.46 19.43
CA MET A 237 -9.33 8.41 20.23
C MET A 237 -8.74 9.57 19.41
N ALA A 238 -8.81 9.53 18.07
CA ALA A 238 -8.28 10.58 17.19
C ALA A 238 -8.83 11.97 17.55
N SER A 239 -10.12 12.06 17.85
CA SER A 239 -10.79 13.32 18.22
C SER A 239 -10.15 14.03 19.41
N ILE A 240 -9.85 13.32 20.50
CA ILE A 240 -9.27 13.92 21.69
C ILE A 240 -7.84 14.41 21.47
N LEU A 241 -7.06 13.71 20.64
CA LEU A 241 -5.71 14.14 20.26
C LEU A 241 -5.74 15.38 19.39
N MET A 242 -6.61 15.45 18.38
CA MET A 242 -6.81 16.61 17.54
C MET A 242 -7.23 17.83 18.37
N LYS A 243 -8.23 17.66 19.25
CA LYS A 243 -8.70 18.71 20.17
C LYS A 243 -7.59 19.24 21.10
N SER A 244 -6.67 18.38 21.51
CA SER A 244 -5.57 18.77 22.41
C SER A 244 -4.39 19.45 21.70
N GLY A 245 -4.46 19.67 20.37
CA GLY A 245 -3.40 20.30 19.58
C GLY A 245 -2.14 19.44 19.42
N LYS A 246 -2.25 18.12 19.57
CA LYS A 246 -1.13 17.19 19.39
C LYS A 246 -0.91 16.77 17.96
N ILE A 247 -1.88 16.98 17.08
CA ILE A 247 -1.81 16.62 15.66
C ILE A 247 -1.69 17.87 14.83
N ASP A 248 -0.65 17.96 14.03
CA ASP A 248 -0.38 19.08 13.11
C ASP A 248 -0.75 18.75 11.67
N ILE A 249 -0.68 17.46 11.29
CA ILE A 249 -0.88 16.98 9.93
C ILE A 249 -1.31 15.51 9.94
N ILE A 250 -2.08 15.13 8.92
CA ILE A 250 -2.55 13.75 8.74
C ILE A 250 -2.12 13.24 7.37
N PHE A 251 -1.50 12.06 7.33
CA PHE A 251 -1.20 11.32 6.11
C PHE A 251 -1.88 9.96 6.14
N VAL A 252 -2.67 9.66 5.12
CA VAL A 252 -3.30 8.35 4.93
C VAL A 252 -2.97 7.81 3.54
N GLY A 253 -3.02 6.49 3.40
CA GLY A 253 -2.92 5.85 2.10
C GLY A 253 -4.23 5.95 1.31
N CYS A 254 -4.28 5.22 0.19
CA CYS A 254 -5.45 5.16 -0.66
C CYS A 254 -5.51 3.82 -1.41
N ASP A 255 -6.71 3.26 -1.52
CA ASP A 255 -6.99 2.10 -2.36
C ASP A 255 -7.50 2.50 -3.74
N ARG A 256 -8.24 3.62 -3.85
CA ARG A 256 -8.69 4.20 -5.12
C ARG A 256 -9.06 5.67 -4.95
N VAL A 257 -8.73 6.49 -5.95
CA VAL A 257 -9.18 7.88 -6.07
C VAL A 257 -10.05 8.01 -7.31
N ALA A 258 -11.25 8.60 -7.17
CA ALA A 258 -12.13 8.93 -8.28
C ALA A 258 -11.67 10.21 -9.00
N ALA A 259 -12.18 10.43 -10.22
CA ALA A 259 -11.83 11.59 -11.05
C ALA A 259 -12.09 12.95 -10.38
N ASN A 260 -13.09 13.04 -9.51
CA ASN A 260 -13.41 14.25 -8.74
C ASN A 260 -12.53 14.43 -7.48
N GLY A 261 -11.64 13.46 -7.15
CA GLY A 261 -10.78 13.49 -5.98
C GLY A 261 -11.34 12.81 -4.73
N ASP A 262 -12.54 12.23 -4.77
CA ASP A 262 -13.04 11.38 -3.68
C ASP A 262 -12.12 10.18 -3.54
N ALA A 263 -11.76 9.82 -2.30
CA ALA A 263 -10.77 8.79 -2.05
C ALA A 263 -11.32 7.65 -1.18
N ALA A 264 -11.29 6.43 -1.71
CA ALA A 264 -11.56 5.22 -0.94
C ALA A 264 -10.30 4.73 -0.24
N ASN A 265 -10.42 4.49 1.05
CA ASN A 265 -9.36 3.92 1.87
C ASN A 265 -9.96 3.04 2.97
N LYS A 266 -9.10 2.43 3.78
CA LYS A 266 -9.51 1.56 4.90
C LYS A 266 -10.59 2.23 5.76
N ILE A 267 -11.62 1.43 6.11
CA ILE A 267 -12.74 1.87 6.97
C ILE A 267 -12.24 2.67 8.17
N GLY A 268 -12.88 3.80 8.44
CA GLY A 268 -12.51 4.77 9.47
C GLY A 268 -11.81 6.03 8.93
N THR A 269 -11.27 5.99 7.73
CA THR A 269 -10.54 7.11 7.12
C THR A 269 -11.43 8.34 6.93
N SER A 270 -12.66 8.17 6.46
CA SER A 270 -13.62 9.28 6.30
C SER A 270 -13.95 9.95 7.64
N GLY A 271 -14.07 9.17 8.71
CA GLY A 271 -14.26 9.69 10.06
C GLY A 271 -13.09 10.55 10.53
N VAL A 272 -11.85 10.13 10.28
CA VAL A 272 -10.64 10.92 10.56
C VAL A 272 -10.64 12.23 9.76
N ALA A 273 -11.01 12.19 8.47
CA ALA A 273 -11.07 13.39 7.62
C ALA A 273 -12.12 14.41 8.10
N ILE A 274 -13.30 13.94 8.52
CA ILE A 274 -14.34 14.80 9.13
C ILE A 274 -13.82 15.48 10.40
N LEU A 275 -13.15 14.72 11.28
CA LEU A 275 -12.54 15.28 12.49
C LEU A 275 -11.44 16.29 12.16
N ALA A 276 -10.57 15.97 11.18
CA ALA A 276 -9.53 16.87 10.70
C ALA A 276 -10.11 18.20 10.24
N LYS A 277 -11.16 18.15 9.42
CA LYS A 277 -11.88 19.36 8.95
C LYS A 277 -12.45 20.18 10.11
N HIS A 278 -13.08 19.49 11.08
CA HIS A 278 -13.66 20.15 12.27
C HIS A 278 -12.60 20.87 13.11
N TYR A 279 -11.42 20.27 13.28
CA TYR A 279 -10.33 20.84 14.08
C TYR A 279 -9.34 21.70 13.28
N GLY A 280 -9.56 21.87 11.96
CA GLY A 280 -8.70 22.68 11.09
C GLY A 280 -7.32 22.08 10.84
N ILE A 281 -7.19 20.76 10.88
CA ILE A 281 -5.95 20.03 10.67
C ILE A 281 -5.86 19.60 9.20
N PRO A 282 -4.74 19.85 8.49
CA PRO A 282 -4.59 19.44 7.11
C PRO A 282 -4.55 17.91 6.98
N PHE A 283 -5.37 17.39 6.05
CA PHE A 283 -5.54 15.98 5.76
C PHE A 283 -5.08 15.66 4.34
N TYR A 284 -4.06 14.81 4.21
CA TYR A 284 -3.48 14.45 2.93
C TYR A 284 -3.65 12.97 2.62
N VAL A 285 -4.04 12.69 1.38
CA VAL A 285 -4.10 11.34 0.81
C VAL A 285 -2.81 11.11 0.02
N CYS A 286 -2.06 10.08 0.36
CA CYS A 286 -0.82 9.67 -0.31
C CYS A 286 -1.14 8.51 -1.25
N ALA A 287 -1.20 8.79 -2.55
CA ALA A 287 -1.68 7.87 -3.56
C ALA A 287 -0.74 7.86 -4.79
N PRO A 288 -0.17 6.71 -5.18
CA PRO A 288 0.46 6.59 -6.50
C PRO A 288 -0.51 7.03 -7.60
N SER A 289 -0.02 7.70 -8.65
CA SER A 289 -0.89 8.16 -9.74
C SER A 289 -1.67 7.02 -10.40
N SER A 290 -1.16 5.78 -10.34
CA SER A 290 -1.84 4.56 -10.80
C SER A 290 -3.09 4.20 -9.98
N THR A 291 -3.26 4.76 -8.79
CA THR A 291 -4.43 4.55 -7.93
C THR A 291 -5.59 5.48 -8.31
N ILE A 292 -5.32 6.51 -9.13
CA ILE A 292 -6.32 7.46 -9.60
C ILE A 292 -7.03 6.90 -10.83
N ASP A 293 -8.33 6.61 -10.65
CA ASP A 293 -9.19 6.02 -11.68
C ASP A 293 -10.08 7.11 -12.29
N MET A 294 -9.66 7.61 -13.47
CA MET A 294 -10.40 8.64 -14.20
C MET A 294 -11.71 8.16 -14.83
N HIS A 295 -11.96 6.85 -14.86
CA HIS A 295 -13.21 6.26 -15.34
C HIS A 295 -14.29 6.21 -14.25
N THR A 296 -13.88 6.20 -12.98
CA THR A 296 -14.77 6.34 -11.82
C THR A 296 -14.98 7.83 -11.54
N LEU A 297 -16.16 8.35 -11.86
CA LEU A 297 -16.40 9.82 -11.82
C LEU A 297 -16.45 10.37 -10.40
N THR A 298 -17.09 9.66 -9.48
CA THR A 298 -17.26 10.07 -8.09
C THR A 298 -17.05 8.90 -7.13
N GLY A 299 -16.84 9.19 -5.86
CA GLY A 299 -16.70 8.17 -4.81
C GLY A 299 -17.91 7.25 -4.65
N LYS A 300 -19.10 7.69 -5.08
CA LYS A 300 -20.33 6.87 -5.04
C LYS A 300 -20.27 5.67 -6.00
N ASP A 301 -19.43 5.78 -7.03
CA ASP A 301 -19.27 4.74 -8.05
C ASP A 301 -18.20 3.71 -7.65
N ILE A 302 -17.51 3.91 -6.52
CA ILE A 302 -16.51 2.98 -6.02
C ILE A 302 -17.18 1.81 -5.29
N PRO A 303 -17.02 0.56 -5.76
CA PRO A 303 -17.58 -0.60 -5.08
C PRO A 303 -16.87 -0.86 -3.75
N ILE A 304 -17.63 -0.99 -2.67
CA ILE A 304 -17.11 -1.26 -1.33
C ILE A 304 -17.26 -2.74 -0.99
N GLU A 305 -16.13 -3.41 -0.77
CA GLU A 305 -16.06 -4.81 -0.35
C GLU A 305 -16.70 -5.00 1.03
N GLN A 306 -17.64 -5.93 1.14
CA GLN A 306 -18.17 -6.41 2.43
C GLN A 306 -17.36 -7.63 2.86
N ARG A 307 -16.93 -7.65 4.11
CA ARG A 307 -16.07 -8.69 4.67
C ARG A 307 -16.78 -9.50 5.74
N ASP A 308 -16.18 -10.63 6.09
CA ASP A 308 -16.74 -11.53 7.09
C ASP A 308 -16.87 -10.83 8.45
N GLY A 309 -18.02 -11.03 9.10
CA GLY A 309 -18.29 -10.49 10.42
C GLY A 309 -17.40 -11.07 11.52
N GLU A 310 -16.87 -12.27 11.34
CA GLU A 310 -15.94 -12.90 12.26
C GLU A 310 -14.66 -12.07 12.49
N GLU A 311 -14.26 -11.25 11.50
CA GLU A 311 -13.15 -10.31 11.68
C GLU A 311 -13.40 -9.32 12.83
N ILE A 312 -14.69 -8.96 13.08
CA ILE A 312 -15.06 -8.06 14.18
C ILE A 312 -15.27 -8.84 15.46
N THR A 313 -15.95 -9.99 15.40
CA THR A 313 -16.47 -10.65 16.58
C THR A 313 -15.52 -11.67 17.21
N GLU A 314 -14.58 -12.22 16.44
CA GLU A 314 -13.78 -13.39 16.86
C GLU A 314 -12.28 -13.24 16.65
N MET A 315 -11.84 -12.69 15.50
CA MET A 315 -10.45 -12.80 15.00
C MET A 315 -9.35 -12.50 16.03
N TRP A 316 -9.55 -11.54 16.94
CA TRP A 316 -8.53 -11.12 17.92
C TRP A 316 -8.88 -11.50 19.37
N TYR A 317 -9.91 -12.29 19.56
CA TYR A 317 -10.41 -12.62 20.89
C TYR A 317 -10.34 -14.13 21.13
N LYS A 318 -10.21 -14.50 22.41
CA LYS A 318 -10.23 -15.92 22.81
C LYS A 318 -11.62 -16.55 22.72
N ALA A 319 -12.65 -15.73 22.70
CA ALA A 319 -14.04 -16.12 22.57
C ALA A 319 -14.79 -15.03 21.80
N ARG A 320 -15.91 -15.39 21.20
CA ARG A 320 -16.79 -14.45 20.51
C ARG A 320 -17.18 -13.28 21.41
N MET A 321 -17.05 -12.04 20.90
CA MET A 321 -17.30 -10.80 21.67
C MET A 321 -18.72 -10.27 21.51
N ALA A 322 -19.51 -10.79 20.56
CA ALA A 322 -20.89 -10.40 20.36
C ALA A 322 -21.82 -11.62 20.57
N PRO A 323 -23.06 -11.43 21.03
CA PRO A 323 -24.04 -12.53 21.12
C PRO A 323 -24.22 -13.21 19.75
N GLU A 324 -24.55 -14.50 19.77
CA GLU A 324 -24.97 -15.22 18.56
C GLU A 324 -26.24 -14.58 17.98
N GLY A 325 -26.32 -14.52 16.65
CA GLY A 325 -27.50 -13.96 15.95
C GLY A 325 -27.52 -12.43 15.85
N VAL A 326 -26.50 -11.71 16.37
CA VAL A 326 -26.35 -10.28 16.12
C VAL A 326 -25.81 -10.07 14.70
N ASP A 327 -26.48 -9.24 13.91
CA ASP A 327 -26.01 -8.84 12.60
C ASP A 327 -24.70 -8.02 12.68
N VAL A 328 -23.77 -8.29 11.76
CA VAL A 328 -22.48 -7.62 11.71
C VAL A 328 -22.34 -6.87 10.39
N TYR A 329 -22.06 -5.56 10.49
CA TYR A 329 -21.76 -4.72 9.33
C TYR A 329 -20.23 -4.47 9.27
N ASN A 330 -19.57 -5.00 8.22
CA ASN A 330 -18.12 -4.99 8.09
C ASN A 330 -17.64 -4.57 6.69
N PRO A 331 -17.83 -3.30 6.29
CA PRO A 331 -17.22 -2.80 5.05
C PRO A 331 -15.71 -2.69 5.20
N ALA A 332 -14.96 -3.07 4.16
CA ALA A 332 -13.49 -3.00 4.18
C ALA A 332 -12.97 -1.57 4.08
N PHE A 333 -13.71 -0.70 3.40
CA PHE A 333 -13.31 0.66 3.05
C PHE A 333 -14.45 1.64 3.30
N ASP A 334 -14.11 2.92 3.43
CA ASP A 334 -15.03 4.04 3.29
C ASP A 334 -14.52 5.04 2.25
N VAL A 335 -15.38 5.93 1.83
CA VAL A 335 -15.06 6.98 0.87
C VAL A 335 -14.98 8.31 1.62
N THR A 336 -13.87 9.01 1.45
CA THR A 336 -13.67 10.37 1.92
C THR A 336 -14.02 11.34 0.79
N ASP A 337 -14.98 12.23 1.04
CA ASP A 337 -15.36 13.27 0.11
C ASP A 337 -14.18 14.22 -0.15
N ASN A 338 -13.99 14.61 -1.40
CA ASN A 338 -12.85 15.43 -1.83
C ASN A 338 -12.75 16.78 -1.12
N GLU A 339 -13.85 17.35 -0.67
CA GLU A 339 -13.90 18.62 0.08
C GLU A 339 -13.33 18.53 1.51
N LEU A 340 -13.13 17.30 2.03
CA LEU A 340 -12.46 17.03 3.30
C LEU A 340 -10.95 16.86 3.12
N ILE A 341 -10.47 16.70 1.88
CA ILE A 341 -9.07 16.41 1.55
C ILE A 341 -8.35 17.73 1.24
N THR A 342 -7.31 18.04 2.02
CA THR A 342 -6.46 19.23 1.80
C THR A 342 -5.63 19.12 0.53
N GLY A 343 -5.19 17.92 0.19
CA GLY A 343 -4.47 17.59 -1.02
C GLY A 343 -4.21 16.11 -1.19
N ILE A 344 -3.96 15.70 -2.43
CA ILE A 344 -3.57 14.35 -2.79
C ILE A 344 -2.12 14.40 -3.25
N ILE A 345 -1.25 13.68 -2.56
CA ILE A 345 0.19 13.60 -2.85
C ILE A 345 0.42 12.41 -3.76
N THR A 346 0.92 12.65 -4.94
CA THR A 346 1.36 11.62 -5.89
C THR A 346 2.86 11.74 -6.12
N GLU A 347 3.47 10.76 -6.79
CA GLU A 347 4.87 10.85 -7.21
C GLU A 347 5.12 11.97 -8.24
N LYS A 348 4.05 12.47 -8.87
CA LYS A 348 4.11 13.54 -9.87
C LYS A 348 3.95 14.93 -9.28
N GLY A 349 3.43 15.04 -8.05
CA GLY A 349 3.21 16.32 -7.39
C GLY A 349 2.07 16.29 -6.39
N LEU A 350 1.87 17.44 -5.73
CA LEU A 350 0.76 17.69 -4.82
C LEU A 350 -0.44 18.24 -5.60
N CYS A 351 -1.50 17.44 -5.67
CA CYS A 351 -2.78 17.84 -6.26
C CYS A 351 -3.64 18.56 -5.21
N LYS A 352 -4.21 19.72 -5.57
CA LYS A 352 -5.20 20.46 -4.79
C LYS A 352 -6.48 20.63 -5.59
N ALA A 353 -7.61 20.75 -4.92
CA ALA A 353 -8.89 20.98 -5.59
C ALA A 353 -8.86 22.26 -6.45
N PRO A 354 -9.53 22.26 -7.63
CA PRO A 354 -10.34 21.20 -8.22
C PRO A 354 -9.47 20.04 -8.76
N TYR A 355 -9.71 18.82 -8.27
CA TYR A 355 -8.83 17.69 -8.52
C TYR A 355 -8.79 17.23 -9.98
N ASP A 356 -9.91 17.29 -10.70
CA ASP A 356 -10.00 16.95 -12.12
C ASP A 356 -9.04 17.80 -13.00
N LYS A 357 -8.81 19.06 -12.63
CA LYS A 357 -7.82 19.95 -13.26
C LYS A 357 -6.41 19.59 -12.83
N ALA A 358 -6.19 19.43 -11.52
CA ALA A 358 -4.87 19.12 -10.97
C ALA A 358 -4.32 17.79 -11.52
N PHE A 359 -5.17 16.77 -11.65
CA PHE A 359 -4.77 15.48 -12.25
C PHE A 359 -4.34 15.65 -13.71
N LYS A 360 -5.09 16.40 -14.51
CA LYS A 360 -4.75 16.66 -15.92
C LYS A 360 -3.45 17.46 -16.06
N GLU A 361 -3.23 18.48 -15.22
CA GLU A 361 -2.00 19.29 -15.22
C GLU A 361 -0.74 18.44 -14.93
N LEU A 362 -0.87 17.44 -14.07
CA LEU A 362 0.21 16.50 -13.76
C LEU A 362 0.29 15.29 -14.73
N GLY A 363 -0.50 15.31 -15.82
CA GLY A 363 -0.54 14.19 -16.78
C GLY A 363 -1.03 12.87 -16.16
N ILE A 364 -1.96 12.95 -15.20
CA ILE A 364 -2.61 11.79 -14.59
C ILE A 364 -3.90 11.53 -15.35
N GLY A 365 -4.13 10.28 -15.77
CA GLY A 365 -5.33 9.87 -16.51
C GLY A 365 -5.31 10.17 -18.00
N GLY A 366 -4.17 10.60 -18.57
CA GLY A 366 -3.93 10.51 -20.00
C GLY A 366 -3.83 9.02 -20.38
N SER A 367 -4.53 8.61 -21.44
CA SER A 367 -4.43 7.26 -21.99
C SER A 367 -2.97 6.83 -22.05
N LEU A 368 -2.65 5.72 -21.35
CA LEU A 368 -1.50 4.91 -21.75
C LEU A 368 -1.77 4.49 -23.18
N CYS A 369 -1.17 5.24 -24.16
CA CYS A 369 -1.07 4.81 -25.53
C CYS A 369 -0.15 3.60 -25.65
#